data_3864f8f1d5072038d412b6c72675d30e
#
_entry.id   3864f8f1d5072038d412b6c72675d30e
#
_cell.length_a   1.000
_cell.length_b   1.000
_cell.length_c   1.000
_cell.angle_alpha   90.00
_cell.angle_beta   90.00
_cell.angle_gamma   90.00
#
_symmetry.space_group_name_H-M   'P 1'
#
loop_
_entity.id
_entity.type
_entity.pdbx_description
1 polymer ?
#
loop_
_entity_poly.entity_id
_entity_poly.type
_entity_poly.pdbx_seq_one_letter_code
_entity_poly.pdbx_strand_id
1 'polypeptide(L)'
;GPQESSFEILDVNGNQVYFNQPTIQDEYLLDTLWIGAGSYTAILYDQYGDAWQDTDLQGYFRIWNACQDTMVEFLCSQTNYFATETIPFMLGPCNPNAPPPPPCLQATVIINLDQYQSETSWQIADTNGMVVASGSGYGAEPDYGTVVIPVCLPQGPLEFTIMDTYGDGLQGSLWQGQDGSYFIKQCNDTLVFGTDPAFGNDTIHPFVIDSCPPIPGCTDNTGVNNNIGALQM
;
A
#
# COMPACT_ATOMS: atom_id res chain seq x y z
N GLY A 1 -13.64 12.46 0.24
CA GLY A 1 -12.55 13.43 -0.05
C GLY A 1 -11.56 13.53 1.11
N PRO A 2 -10.37 14.13 0.95
CA PRO A 2 -9.29 14.05 1.94
C PRO A 2 -9.60 14.67 3.31
N GLN A 3 -10.61 15.51 3.39
CA GLN A 3 -11.02 16.16 4.64
C GLN A 3 -12.15 15.43 5.37
N GLU A 4 -12.66 14.36 4.83
CA GLU A 4 -13.75 13.60 5.42
C GLU A 4 -13.25 12.50 6.36
N SER A 5 -12.04 12.01 6.13
CA SER A 5 -11.43 10.94 6.91
C SER A 5 -10.45 11.51 7.93
N SER A 6 -10.51 11.03 9.16
CA SER A 6 -9.51 11.31 10.18
C SER A 6 -9.47 10.17 11.19
N PHE A 7 -8.41 10.12 11.99
CA PHE A 7 -8.36 9.19 13.11
C PHE A 7 -7.59 9.75 14.29
N GLU A 8 -7.91 9.25 15.46
CA GLU A 8 -7.16 9.54 16.67
C GLU A 8 -6.86 8.27 17.47
N ILE A 9 -5.87 8.34 18.33
CA ILE A 9 -5.55 7.31 19.29
C ILE A 9 -5.66 7.91 20.68
N LEU A 10 -6.44 7.25 21.53
CA LEU A 10 -6.63 7.62 22.93
C LEU A 10 -5.92 6.63 23.84
N ASP A 11 -5.39 7.12 24.97
CA ASP A 11 -4.94 6.26 26.08
C ASP A 11 -6.11 5.71 26.89
N VAL A 12 -5.82 4.88 27.88
CA VAL A 12 -6.82 4.27 28.77
C VAL A 12 -7.64 5.30 29.58
N ASN A 13 -7.15 6.53 29.72
CA ASN A 13 -7.85 7.62 30.42
C ASN A 13 -8.67 8.50 29.45
N GLY A 14 -8.65 8.17 28.17
CA GLY A 14 -9.31 8.96 27.13
C GLY A 14 -8.53 10.19 26.68
N ASN A 15 -7.24 10.29 27.03
CA ASN A 15 -6.42 11.39 26.54
C ASN A 15 -5.94 11.07 25.10
N GLN A 16 -6.03 12.05 24.23
CA GLN A 16 -5.54 11.94 22.86
C GLN A 16 -4.01 11.89 22.85
N VAL A 17 -3.45 10.79 22.38
CA VAL A 17 -2.01 10.58 22.22
C VAL A 17 -1.56 10.77 20.79
N TYR A 18 -2.50 10.70 19.84
CA TYR A 18 -2.24 10.94 18.43
C TYR A 18 -3.52 11.36 17.70
N PHE A 19 -3.37 12.22 16.70
CA PHE A 19 -4.44 12.60 15.75
C PHE A 19 -3.84 12.83 14.39
N ASN A 20 -4.50 12.35 13.36
CA ASN A 20 -4.17 12.67 11.99
C ASN A 20 -5.43 12.84 11.13
N GLN A 21 -5.33 13.78 10.21
CA GLN A 21 -6.32 14.04 9.17
C GLN A 21 -5.57 14.17 7.84
N PRO A 22 -5.74 13.22 6.91
CA PRO A 22 -5.15 13.32 5.58
C PRO A 22 -5.52 14.64 4.91
N THR A 23 -4.58 15.23 4.20
CA THR A 23 -4.77 16.52 3.51
C THR A 23 -4.86 16.35 2.00
N ILE A 24 -4.49 15.19 1.49
CA ILE A 24 -4.47 14.81 0.08
C ILE A 24 -5.41 13.63 -0.11
N GLN A 25 -6.18 13.62 -1.18
CA GLN A 25 -7.06 12.51 -1.52
C GLN A 25 -6.23 11.26 -1.84
N ASP A 26 -6.70 10.09 -1.41
CA ASP A 26 -6.08 8.78 -1.63
C ASP A 26 -4.64 8.67 -1.07
N GLU A 27 -4.35 9.46 -0.03
CA GLU A 27 -3.05 9.45 0.62
C GLU A 27 -2.83 8.15 1.39
N TYR A 28 -1.76 7.43 1.05
CA TYR A 28 -1.23 6.38 1.90
C TYR A 28 -0.43 7.02 3.03
N LEU A 29 -1.05 7.09 4.21
CA LEU A 29 -0.41 7.65 5.38
C LEU A 29 0.35 6.56 6.16
N LEU A 30 1.66 6.69 6.26
CA LEU A 30 2.50 5.89 7.13
C LEU A 30 3.15 6.80 8.17
N ASP A 31 2.81 6.62 9.44
CA ASP A 31 3.39 7.41 10.52
C ASP A 31 3.93 6.51 11.64
N THR A 32 4.91 7.01 12.39
CA THR A 32 5.54 6.30 13.50
C THR A 32 5.31 7.02 14.80
N LEU A 33 4.58 6.37 15.69
CA LEU A 33 4.23 6.90 17.00
C LEU A 33 5.00 6.20 18.11
N TRP A 34 5.63 6.99 18.99
CA TRP A 34 6.36 6.48 20.17
C TRP A 34 5.49 6.56 21.41
N ILE A 35 4.77 5.48 21.71
CA ILE A 35 3.92 5.34 22.89
C ILE A 35 4.31 4.10 23.70
N GLY A 36 4.06 4.12 25.01
CA GLY A 36 4.40 3.01 25.91
C GLY A 36 3.48 1.79 25.74
N ALA A 37 3.84 0.69 26.37
CA ALA A 37 2.94 -0.45 26.51
C ALA A 37 1.70 -0.04 27.30
N GLY A 38 0.53 -0.50 26.89
CA GLY A 38 -0.75 -0.14 27.53
C GLY A 38 -1.95 -0.44 26.64
N SER A 39 -3.13 -0.12 27.18
CA SER A 39 -4.39 -0.20 26.45
C SER A 39 -4.70 1.13 25.79
N TYR A 40 -5.11 1.08 24.57
CA TYR A 40 -5.42 2.22 23.69
C TYR A 40 -6.70 1.98 22.93
N THR A 41 -7.25 3.06 22.39
CA THR A 41 -8.41 3.02 21.51
C THR A 41 -8.12 3.85 20.27
N ALA A 42 -8.21 3.26 19.10
CA ALA A 42 -8.24 3.99 17.84
C ALA A 42 -9.69 4.36 17.52
N ILE A 43 -9.92 5.61 17.15
CA ILE A 43 -11.22 6.09 16.70
C ILE A 43 -11.04 6.60 15.27
N LEU A 44 -11.75 5.98 14.35
CA LEU A 44 -11.78 6.35 12.95
C LEU A 44 -13.02 7.19 12.69
N TYR A 45 -12.87 8.30 12.00
CA TYR A 45 -13.95 9.21 11.66
C TYR A 45 -14.13 9.29 10.15
N ASP A 46 -15.37 9.33 9.73
CA ASP A 46 -15.79 9.54 8.36
C ASP A 46 -16.96 10.50 8.32
N GLN A 47 -16.74 11.65 7.71
CA GLN A 47 -17.73 12.73 7.71
C GLN A 47 -18.99 12.38 6.90
N TYR A 48 -18.87 11.60 5.85
CA TYR A 48 -20.00 11.21 4.99
C TYR A 48 -20.61 9.86 5.39
N GLY A 49 -19.91 9.08 6.20
CA GLY A 49 -20.42 7.82 6.72
C GLY A 49 -20.39 6.69 5.69
N ASP A 50 -19.56 6.79 4.66
CA ASP A 50 -19.36 5.76 3.65
C ASP A 50 -18.10 4.90 3.90
N ALA A 51 -17.47 5.07 5.06
CA ALA A 51 -16.42 4.22 5.61
C ALA A 51 -15.09 4.24 4.84
N TRP A 52 -14.58 5.45 4.57
CA TRP A 52 -13.32 5.62 3.83
C TRP A 52 -13.31 4.86 2.50
N GLN A 53 -14.50 4.76 1.90
CA GLN A 53 -14.65 4.13 0.59
C GLN A 53 -14.86 5.21 -0.46
N ASP A 54 -14.13 5.12 -1.53
CA ASP A 54 -14.56 5.66 -2.81
C ASP A 54 -15.13 4.51 -3.64
N THR A 55 -15.79 4.81 -4.74
CA THR A 55 -16.52 3.85 -5.58
C THR A 55 -15.69 2.63 -5.96
N ASP A 56 -14.36 2.72 -5.92
CA ASP A 56 -13.43 1.69 -6.38
C ASP A 56 -12.29 1.37 -5.38
N LEU A 57 -12.16 2.09 -4.26
CA LEU A 57 -11.10 1.90 -3.27
C LEU A 57 -11.65 1.46 -1.92
N GLN A 58 -11.08 0.40 -1.38
CA GLN A 58 -11.30 0.00 0.00
C GLN A 58 -10.24 0.66 0.88
N GLY A 59 -10.66 1.57 1.75
CA GLY A 59 -9.80 2.09 2.80
C GLY A 59 -9.40 0.99 3.77
N TYR A 60 -8.22 1.07 4.32
CA TYR A 60 -7.81 0.21 5.43
C TYR A 60 -7.07 1.00 6.50
N PHE A 61 -7.15 0.51 7.72
CA PHE A 61 -6.43 1.05 8.85
C PHE A 61 -5.69 -0.09 9.55
N ARG A 62 -4.40 0.12 9.81
CA ARG A 62 -3.57 -0.89 10.46
C ARG A 62 -2.62 -0.26 11.46
N ILE A 63 -2.48 -0.87 12.62
CA ILE A 63 -1.48 -0.51 13.62
C ILE A 63 -0.59 -1.72 13.86
N TRP A 64 0.70 -1.51 13.86
CA TRP A 64 1.69 -2.51 14.28
C TRP A 64 2.53 -1.99 15.46
N ASN A 65 3.03 -2.88 16.25
CA ASN A 65 4.02 -2.54 17.27
C ASN A 65 5.44 -2.49 16.68
N ALA A 66 6.44 -2.12 17.51
CA ALA A 66 7.84 -2.08 17.09
C ALA A 66 8.41 -3.44 16.67
N CYS A 67 7.73 -4.53 16.98
CA CYS A 67 8.06 -5.89 16.57
C CYS A 67 7.34 -6.34 15.31
N GLN A 68 6.61 -5.41 14.68
CA GLN A 68 5.79 -5.65 13.50
C GLN A 68 4.60 -6.62 13.72
N ASP A 69 4.25 -6.90 15.00
CA ASP A 69 3.00 -7.61 15.28
C ASP A 69 1.83 -6.69 14.96
N THR A 70 0.87 -7.16 14.19
CA THR A 70 -0.36 -6.42 13.88
C THR A 70 -1.24 -6.35 15.13
N MET A 71 -1.46 -5.13 15.61
CA MET A 71 -2.31 -4.86 16.78
C MET A 71 -3.75 -4.56 16.38
N VAL A 72 -3.91 -3.88 15.26
CA VAL A 72 -5.19 -3.53 14.66
C VAL A 72 -5.09 -3.76 13.16
N GLU A 73 -6.09 -4.38 12.59
CA GLU A 73 -6.34 -4.42 11.16
C GLU A 73 -7.83 -4.20 10.93
N PHE A 74 -8.17 -3.14 10.24
CA PHE A 74 -9.53 -2.78 9.91
C PHE A 74 -9.62 -2.52 8.42
N LEU A 75 -10.44 -3.32 7.75
CA LEU A 75 -10.76 -3.21 6.33
C LEU A 75 -12.12 -2.56 6.18
N CYS A 76 -12.17 -1.43 5.52
CA CYS A 76 -13.43 -0.85 5.09
C CYS A 76 -14.01 -1.72 3.98
N SER A 77 -15.20 -2.26 4.18
CA SER A 77 -15.89 -3.06 3.18
C SER A 77 -17.22 -2.42 2.83
N GLN A 78 -17.76 -2.72 1.65
CA GLN A 78 -19.08 -2.21 1.22
C GLN A 78 -20.24 -2.55 2.17
N THR A 79 -19.99 -3.31 3.21
CA THR A 79 -20.96 -3.67 4.25
C THR A 79 -20.70 -3.00 5.60
N ASN A 80 -19.55 -2.33 5.76
CA ASN A 80 -19.13 -1.69 7.01
C ASN A 80 -19.15 -0.16 6.89
N TYR A 81 -20.31 0.39 6.61
CA TYR A 81 -20.49 1.85 6.62
C TYR A 81 -20.39 2.36 8.06
N PHE A 82 -19.56 3.38 8.28
CA PHE A 82 -19.46 4.03 9.59
C PHE A 82 -19.21 5.54 9.43
N ALA A 83 -19.81 6.33 10.30
CA ALA A 83 -19.39 7.72 10.54
C ALA A 83 -18.32 7.79 11.60
N THR A 84 -18.30 6.82 12.51
CA THR A 84 -17.29 6.67 13.57
C THR A 84 -17.13 5.19 13.90
N GLU A 85 -15.91 4.70 13.87
CA GLU A 85 -15.56 3.34 14.30
C GLU A 85 -14.58 3.40 15.46
N THR A 86 -14.78 2.54 16.47
CA THR A 86 -13.99 2.54 17.70
C THR A 86 -13.35 1.16 17.89
N ILE A 87 -12.02 1.12 17.86
CA ILE A 87 -11.25 -0.12 17.87
C ILE A 87 -10.31 -0.13 19.09
N PRO A 88 -10.63 -0.88 20.15
CA PRO A 88 -9.72 -1.04 21.27
C PRO A 88 -8.54 -1.96 20.88
N PHE A 89 -7.34 -1.63 21.35
CA PHE A 89 -6.17 -2.47 21.17
C PHE A 89 -5.21 -2.36 22.36
N MET A 90 -4.28 -3.31 22.45
CA MET A 90 -3.30 -3.35 23.53
C MET A 90 -1.90 -3.42 22.92
N LEU A 91 -1.04 -2.48 23.33
CA LEU A 91 0.41 -2.56 23.08
C LEU A 91 1.05 -3.31 24.25
N GLY A 92 1.51 -4.52 23.98
CA GLY A 92 2.31 -5.31 24.89
C GLY A 92 3.81 -5.16 24.65
N PRO A 93 4.66 -5.67 25.55
CA PRO A 93 6.06 -5.86 25.24
C PRO A 93 6.16 -6.82 24.05
N CYS A 94 7.11 -6.55 23.16
CA CYS A 94 7.43 -7.45 22.06
C CYS A 94 7.64 -8.87 22.59
N ASN A 95 7.03 -9.86 21.97
CA ASN A 95 7.31 -11.26 22.27
C ASN A 95 8.73 -11.59 21.74
N PRO A 96 9.74 -11.75 22.61
CA PRO A 96 11.10 -12.02 22.13
C PRO A 96 11.24 -13.39 21.46
N ASN A 97 10.23 -14.23 21.52
CA ASN A 97 10.19 -15.55 20.91
C ASN A 97 9.23 -15.61 19.70
N ALA A 98 8.55 -14.52 19.38
CA ALA A 98 7.85 -14.47 18.09
C ALA A 98 8.91 -14.53 16.97
N PRO A 99 8.75 -15.39 15.95
CA PRO A 99 9.60 -15.26 14.77
C PRO A 99 9.39 -13.83 14.24
N PRO A 100 10.46 -13.11 13.88
CA PRO A 100 10.28 -11.82 13.23
C PRO A 100 9.33 -12.04 12.04
N PRO A 101 8.35 -11.18 11.84
CA PRO A 101 7.55 -11.26 10.62
C PRO A 101 8.51 -11.28 9.45
N PRO A 102 8.21 -12.04 8.41
CA PRO A 102 9.08 -12.10 7.25
C PRO A 102 9.34 -10.65 6.80
N PRO A 103 10.61 -10.27 6.62
CA PRO A 103 10.94 -8.91 6.21
C PRO A 103 10.20 -8.63 4.90
N CYS A 104 9.35 -7.62 4.91
CA CYS A 104 8.72 -7.21 3.68
C CYS A 104 9.78 -6.59 2.76
N LEU A 105 9.74 -6.94 1.51
CA LEU A 105 10.67 -6.47 0.50
C LEU A 105 10.05 -5.31 -0.25
N GLN A 106 10.81 -4.21 -0.32
CA GLN A 106 10.36 -3.01 -1.02
C GLN A 106 10.38 -3.24 -2.53
N ALA A 107 9.26 -2.95 -3.17
CA ALA A 107 9.13 -2.92 -4.62
C ALA A 107 8.35 -1.67 -5.03
N THR A 108 8.28 -1.41 -6.31
CA THR A 108 7.54 -0.26 -6.86
C THR A 108 6.69 -0.72 -8.02
N VAL A 109 5.40 -0.50 -7.94
CA VAL A 109 4.48 -0.61 -9.08
C VAL A 109 4.50 0.72 -9.82
N ILE A 110 4.72 0.68 -11.12
CA ILE A 110 4.74 1.84 -12.01
C ILE A 110 3.73 1.58 -13.12
N ILE A 111 2.78 2.50 -13.29
CA ILE A 111 1.79 2.42 -14.37
C ILE A 111 1.84 3.73 -15.15
N ASN A 112 2.11 3.64 -16.43
CA ASN A 112 1.91 4.72 -17.38
C ASN A 112 0.48 4.56 -17.89
N LEU A 113 -0.38 5.45 -17.48
CA LEU A 113 -1.80 5.44 -17.82
C LEU A 113 -2.01 5.84 -19.27
N ASP A 114 -3.10 5.41 -19.86
CA ASP A 114 -3.62 5.96 -21.10
C ASP A 114 -4.50 7.19 -20.84
N GLN A 115 -5.48 7.47 -21.68
CA GLN A 115 -6.44 8.59 -21.50
C GLN A 115 -7.69 8.23 -20.70
N TYR A 116 -7.83 6.97 -20.25
CA TYR A 116 -8.98 6.46 -19.50
C TYR A 116 -8.55 5.94 -18.13
N GLN A 117 -7.84 6.76 -17.38
CA GLN A 117 -7.18 6.43 -16.12
C GLN A 117 -8.10 5.80 -15.07
N SER A 118 -9.39 6.18 -15.06
CA SER A 118 -10.37 5.68 -14.10
C SER A 118 -10.73 4.20 -14.30
N GLU A 119 -10.38 3.62 -15.45
CA GLU A 119 -10.68 2.23 -15.78
C GLU A 119 -9.63 1.26 -15.23
N THR A 120 -8.43 1.77 -14.94
CA THR A 120 -7.28 0.97 -14.51
C THR A 120 -7.29 0.69 -13.02
N SER A 121 -7.11 -0.57 -12.68
CA SER A 121 -6.85 -1.04 -11.32
C SER A 121 -5.88 -2.22 -11.31
N TRP A 122 -5.34 -2.56 -10.14
CA TRP A 122 -4.42 -3.68 -10.02
C TRP A 122 -4.44 -4.28 -8.62
N GLN A 123 -3.96 -5.51 -8.52
CA GLN A 123 -3.70 -6.16 -7.25
C GLN A 123 -2.46 -7.06 -7.34
N ILE A 124 -1.85 -7.32 -6.19
CA ILE A 124 -0.83 -8.35 -6.00
C ILE A 124 -1.36 -9.33 -4.97
N ALA A 125 -1.34 -10.61 -5.29
CA ALA A 125 -1.80 -11.66 -4.40
C ALA A 125 -0.69 -12.70 -4.16
N ASP A 126 -0.75 -13.39 -3.02
CA ASP A 126 0.10 -14.54 -2.74
C ASP A 126 -0.45 -15.81 -3.42
N THR A 127 0.27 -16.92 -3.27
CA THR A 127 -0.13 -18.22 -3.85
C THR A 127 -1.41 -18.83 -3.27
N ASN A 128 -1.92 -18.27 -2.16
CA ASN A 128 -3.20 -18.65 -1.57
C ASN A 128 -4.35 -17.77 -2.06
N GLY A 129 -4.06 -16.79 -2.91
CA GLY A 129 -5.02 -15.81 -3.41
C GLY A 129 -5.29 -14.66 -2.43
N MET A 130 -4.49 -14.52 -1.35
CA MET A 130 -4.62 -13.39 -0.45
C MET A 130 -3.99 -12.15 -1.07
N VAL A 131 -4.77 -11.10 -1.23
CA VAL A 131 -4.28 -9.81 -1.76
C VAL A 131 -3.36 -9.16 -0.72
N VAL A 132 -2.14 -8.87 -1.12
CA VAL A 132 -1.09 -8.25 -0.29
C VAL A 132 -0.86 -6.77 -0.65
N ALA A 133 -1.25 -6.34 -1.83
CA ALA A 133 -1.26 -4.95 -2.26
C ALA A 133 -2.27 -4.76 -3.39
N SER A 134 -2.84 -3.56 -3.51
CA SER A 134 -3.75 -3.21 -4.61
C SER A 134 -3.78 -1.70 -4.83
N GLY A 135 -4.32 -1.27 -5.96
CA GLY A 135 -4.53 0.14 -6.27
C GLY A 135 -5.54 0.34 -7.40
N SER A 136 -6.23 1.48 -7.33
CA SER A 136 -7.23 1.92 -8.31
C SER A 136 -7.49 3.43 -8.15
N GLY A 137 -8.53 3.96 -8.81
CA GLY A 137 -8.98 5.33 -8.55
C GLY A 137 -8.15 6.42 -9.23
N TYR A 138 -7.51 6.13 -10.34
CA TYR A 138 -6.61 7.06 -11.04
C TYR A 138 -7.31 8.15 -11.88
N GLY A 139 -8.63 8.29 -11.77
CA GLY A 139 -9.40 9.25 -12.57
C GLY A 139 -9.07 10.73 -12.34
N ALA A 140 -8.34 11.05 -11.26
CA ALA A 140 -7.81 12.39 -11.03
C ALA A 140 -6.42 12.64 -11.64
N GLU A 141 -5.75 11.58 -12.09
CA GLU A 141 -4.45 11.69 -12.74
C GLU A 141 -4.59 12.33 -14.15
N PRO A 142 -3.57 13.02 -14.63
CA PRO A 142 -3.62 13.55 -15.99
C PRO A 142 -3.60 12.43 -17.03
N ASP A 143 -4.19 12.69 -18.19
CA ASP A 143 -4.09 11.81 -19.35
C ASP A 143 -2.62 11.48 -19.62
N TYR A 144 -2.33 10.19 -19.80
CA TYR A 144 -0.97 9.66 -19.99
C TYR A 144 -0.03 9.89 -18.78
N GLY A 145 -0.62 10.10 -17.60
CA GLY A 145 0.12 10.24 -16.35
C GLY A 145 0.88 8.97 -15.98
N THR A 146 1.89 9.13 -15.15
CA THR A 146 2.62 7.99 -14.58
C THR A 146 2.37 7.96 -13.08
N VAL A 147 1.81 6.87 -12.60
CA VAL A 147 1.69 6.60 -11.16
C VAL A 147 2.83 5.71 -10.70
N VAL A 148 3.43 6.07 -9.56
CA VAL A 148 4.57 5.37 -8.97
C VAL A 148 4.20 5.01 -7.53
N ILE A 149 3.97 3.73 -7.28
CA ILE A 149 3.40 3.25 -6.02
C ILE A 149 4.42 2.36 -5.31
N PRO A 150 5.03 2.81 -4.20
CA PRO A 150 5.87 1.95 -3.38
C PRO A 150 4.99 0.90 -2.69
N VAL A 151 5.43 -0.34 -2.70
CA VAL A 151 4.74 -1.47 -2.06
C VAL A 151 5.73 -2.29 -1.24
N CYS A 152 5.22 -2.88 -0.15
CA CYS A 152 5.96 -3.75 0.74
C CYS A 152 5.39 -5.16 0.65
N LEU A 153 6.12 -6.07 0.05
CA LEU A 153 5.63 -7.39 -0.34
C LEU A 153 6.29 -8.51 0.47
N PRO A 154 5.58 -9.58 0.81
CA PRO A 154 6.18 -10.76 1.42
C PRO A 154 7.12 -11.44 0.42
N GLN A 155 8.26 -11.96 0.92
CA GLN A 155 9.19 -12.72 0.10
C GLN A 155 8.55 -13.98 -0.48
N GLY A 156 8.78 -14.25 -1.74
CA GLY A 156 8.34 -15.48 -2.42
C GLY A 156 7.56 -15.24 -3.70
N PRO A 157 6.86 -16.27 -4.19
CA PRO A 157 6.08 -16.20 -5.40
C PRO A 157 4.78 -15.42 -5.18
N LEU A 158 4.50 -14.48 -6.08
CA LEU A 158 3.34 -13.60 -6.08
C LEU A 158 2.75 -13.52 -7.49
N GLU A 159 1.52 -13.06 -7.60
CA GLU A 159 0.83 -12.80 -8.86
C GLU A 159 0.38 -11.34 -8.89
N PHE A 160 0.79 -10.62 -9.92
CA PHE A 160 0.29 -9.28 -10.23
C PHE A 160 -0.83 -9.39 -11.25
N THR A 161 -1.98 -8.85 -10.92
CA THR A 161 -3.10 -8.74 -11.85
C THR A 161 -3.35 -7.25 -12.11
N ILE A 162 -3.31 -6.84 -13.37
CA ILE A 162 -3.82 -5.53 -13.79
C ILE A 162 -5.16 -5.73 -14.47
N MET A 163 -6.08 -4.81 -14.20
CA MET A 163 -7.48 -4.89 -14.63
C MET A 163 -7.88 -3.58 -15.31
N ASP A 164 -8.73 -3.72 -16.29
CA ASP A 164 -9.36 -2.62 -17.01
C ASP A 164 -10.87 -2.84 -17.05
N THR A 165 -11.64 -1.81 -16.64
CA THR A 165 -13.09 -1.94 -16.50
C THR A 165 -13.83 -1.95 -17.85
N TYR A 166 -13.30 -1.24 -18.85
CA TYR A 166 -13.90 -1.19 -20.17
C TYR A 166 -13.56 -2.40 -21.03
N GLY A 167 -12.39 -3.00 -20.80
CA GLY A 167 -11.97 -4.25 -21.43
C GLY A 167 -11.12 -4.07 -22.69
N ASP A 168 -10.48 -2.93 -22.87
CA ASP A 168 -9.48 -2.67 -23.90
C ASP A 168 -8.04 -2.58 -23.35
N GLY A 169 -7.89 -2.76 -22.05
CA GLY A 169 -6.63 -2.71 -21.35
C GLY A 169 -6.11 -1.29 -21.23
N LEU A 170 -4.83 -1.06 -21.57
CA LEU A 170 -4.22 0.27 -21.63
C LEU A 170 -4.03 0.72 -23.08
N GLN A 171 -4.91 0.28 -24.00
CA GLN A 171 -4.77 0.51 -25.45
C GLN A 171 -5.40 1.83 -25.87
N GLY A 172 -4.88 2.96 -25.39
CA GLY A 172 -5.35 4.29 -25.75
C GLY A 172 -5.26 4.61 -27.25
N SER A 173 -4.37 3.92 -28.00
CA SER A 173 -4.22 4.09 -29.47
C SER A 173 -5.48 3.70 -30.25
N LEU A 174 -6.34 2.85 -29.73
CA LEU A 174 -7.67 2.56 -30.32
C LEU A 174 -8.53 3.82 -30.46
N TRP A 175 -8.34 4.78 -29.57
CA TRP A 175 -9.11 6.02 -29.47
C TRP A 175 -8.30 7.26 -29.85
N GLN A 176 -7.29 7.10 -30.71
CA GLN A 176 -6.36 8.16 -31.18
C GLN A 176 -5.46 8.73 -30.08
N GLY A 177 -5.33 8.04 -28.96
CA GLY A 177 -4.43 8.37 -27.84
C GLY A 177 -3.10 7.63 -27.89
N GLN A 178 -2.48 7.51 -26.73
CA GLN A 178 -1.24 6.76 -26.52
C GLN A 178 -1.52 5.53 -25.66
N ASP A 179 -0.83 4.44 -25.95
CA ASP A 179 -0.91 3.24 -25.15
C ASP A 179 -0.16 3.42 -23.84
N GLY A 180 -0.75 2.89 -22.77
CA GLY A 180 -0.10 2.80 -21.48
C GLY A 180 0.85 1.61 -21.36
N SER A 181 1.45 1.47 -20.19
CA SER A 181 2.31 0.33 -19.85
C SER A 181 2.47 0.21 -18.35
N TYR A 182 2.96 -0.94 -17.86
CA TYR A 182 3.15 -1.15 -16.44
C TYR A 182 4.37 -1.98 -16.11
N PHE A 183 4.91 -1.78 -14.90
CA PHE A 183 6.11 -2.43 -14.42
C PHE A 183 6.00 -2.72 -12.94
N ILE A 184 6.64 -3.80 -12.47
CA ILE A 184 7.04 -3.93 -11.08
C ILE A 184 8.55 -3.96 -11.03
N LYS A 185 9.12 -3.07 -10.23
CA LYS A 185 10.57 -2.96 -10.04
C LYS A 185 10.95 -3.26 -8.61
N GLN A 186 12.08 -3.96 -8.45
CA GLN A 186 12.73 -4.18 -7.18
C GLN A 186 14.24 -3.99 -7.35
N CYS A 187 14.89 -3.24 -6.46
CA CYS A 187 16.30 -2.91 -6.59
C CYS A 187 16.59 -2.24 -7.95
N ASN A 188 17.37 -2.89 -8.80
CA ASN A 188 17.65 -2.46 -10.17
C ASN A 188 16.96 -3.34 -11.23
N ASP A 189 16.16 -4.32 -10.79
CA ASP A 189 15.54 -5.30 -11.67
C ASP A 189 14.07 -4.95 -11.96
N THR A 190 13.61 -5.34 -13.13
CA THR A 190 12.19 -5.30 -13.50
C THR A 190 11.63 -6.72 -13.36
N LEU A 191 10.75 -6.91 -12.39
CA LEU A 191 10.14 -8.21 -12.09
C LEU A 191 8.95 -8.52 -12.98
N VAL A 192 8.17 -7.50 -13.30
CA VAL A 192 7.02 -7.57 -14.22
C VAL A 192 7.14 -6.44 -15.23
N PHE A 193 6.86 -6.76 -16.48
CA PHE A 193 6.79 -5.80 -17.57
C PHE A 193 5.65 -6.16 -18.51
N GLY A 194 4.63 -5.31 -18.57
CA GLY A 194 3.53 -5.43 -19.52
C GLY A 194 3.85 -4.76 -20.84
N THR A 195 4.03 -5.58 -21.88
CA THR A 195 4.34 -5.11 -23.25
C THR A 195 3.12 -5.08 -24.15
N ASP A 196 2.04 -5.77 -23.75
CA ASP A 196 0.80 -5.80 -24.50
C ASP A 196 -0.21 -4.87 -23.81
N PRO A 197 -0.48 -3.68 -24.37
CA PRO A 197 -1.48 -2.80 -23.82
C PRO A 197 -2.91 -3.31 -24.03
N ALA A 198 -3.12 -4.21 -24.99
CA ALA A 198 -4.44 -4.73 -25.39
C ALA A 198 -4.81 -6.02 -24.63
N PHE A 199 -4.61 -6.03 -23.31
CA PHE A 199 -4.83 -7.25 -22.49
C PHE A 199 -6.31 -7.56 -22.19
N GLY A 200 -7.22 -6.69 -22.59
CA GLY A 200 -8.65 -6.87 -22.31
C GLY A 200 -9.02 -6.48 -20.88
N ASN A 201 -9.94 -7.22 -20.25
CA ASN A 201 -10.41 -6.89 -18.90
C ASN A 201 -9.36 -7.11 -17.82
N ASP A 202 -8.47 -8.09 -17.99
CA ASP A 202 -7.38 -8.36 -17.05
C ASP A 202 -6.24 -9.14 -17.68
N THR A 203 -5.09 -9.10 -17.01
CA THR A 203 -3.96 -9.98 -17.28
C THR A 203 -3.18 -10.27 -16.00
N ILE A 204 -2.65 -11.48 -15.88
CA ILE A 204 -1.97 -11.98 -14.68
C ILE A 204 -0.52 -12.25 -15.00
N HIS A 205 0.39 -11.77 -14.15
CA HIS A 205 1.82 -11.97 -14.25
C HIS A 205 2.35 -12.58 -12.96
N PRO A 206 2.73 -13.87 -12.98
CA PRO A 206 3.44 -14.45 -11.86
C PRO A 206 4.87 -13.88 -11.79
N PHE A 207 5.33 -13.58 -10.58
CA PHE A 207 6.69 -13.13 -10.32
C PHE A 207 7.18 -13.63 -8.96
N VAL A 208 8.47 -13.52 -8.73
CA VAL A 208 9.07 -13.84 -7.43
C VAL A 208 9.77 -12.60 -6.91
N ILE A 209 9.50 -12.26 -5.65
CA ILE A 209 10.22 -11.19 -4.96
C ILE A 209 11.20 -11.82 -3.95
N ASP A 210 12.44 -11.37 -3.99
CA ASP A 210 13.52 -11.88 -3.12
C ASP A 210 14.37 -10.71 -2.61
N SER A 211 15.26 -10.99 -1.65
CA SER A 211 16.20 -10.00 -1.13
C SER A 211 17.09 -9.45 -2.25
N CYS A 212 17.32 -8.14 -2.23
CA CYS A 212 18.23 -7.52 -3.20
C CYS A 212 19.64 -8.10 -3.06
N PRO A 213 20.30 -8.46 -4.18
CA PRO A 213 21.69 -8.87 -4.14
C PRO A 213 22.55 -7.73 -3.56
N PRO A 214 23.58 -8.03 -2.76
CA PRO A 214 24.50 -7.01 -2.28
C PRO A 214 25.13 -6.28 -3.48
N ILE A 215 25.20 -4.96 -3.41
CA ILE A 215 25.80 -4.14 -4.48
C ILE A 215 27.28 -4.55 -4.59
N PRO A 216 27.72 -5.09 -5.74
CA PRO A 216 29.14 -5.41 -5.91
C PRO A 216 29.96 -4.13 -5.89
N GLY A 217 30.84 -3.97 -4.91
CA GLY A 217 31.78 -2.84 -4.87
C GLY A 217 31.99 -2.14 -3.54
N CYS A 218 31.19 -2.42 -2.51
CA CYS A 218 31.44 -1.92 -1.16
C CYS A 218 32.12 -2.98 -0.27
N THR A 219 33.22 -3.53 -0.68
CA THR A 219 34.14 -4.24 0.21
C THR A 219 35.15 -3.22 0.75
N ASP A 220 34.71 -2.29 1.55
CA ASP A 220 35.61 -1.59 2.45
C ASP A 220 35.80 -2.47 3.68
N ASN A 221 36.91 -3.17 3.71
CA ASN A 221 37.28 -4.10 4.77
C ASN A 221 37.71 -3.41 6.05
N THR A 222 37.52 -2.10 6.19
CA THR A 222 37.93 -1.27 7.34
C THR A 222 36.81 -0.39 7.91
N GLY A 223 35.60 -0.44 7.33
CA GLY A 223 34.45 0.33 7.79
C GLY A 223 33.70 -0.38 8.90
N VAL A 224 33.80 0.15 10.11
CA VAL A 224 32.83 -0.12 11.17
C VAL A 224 31.46 0.28 10.66
N ASN A 225 30.56 -0.69 10.49
CA ASN A 225 29.16 -0.45 10.11
C ASN A 225 28.45 0.37 11.20
N ASN A 226 28.60 1.67 11.14
CA ASN A 226 27.70 2.59 11.81
C ASN A 226 26.47 2.72 10.94
N ASN A 227 25.51 1.83 11.11
CA ASN A 227 24.14 2.02 10.66
C ASN A 227 23.52 3.19 11.42
N ILE A 228 23.87 4.39 11.01
CA ILE A 228 23.12 5.58 11.36
C ILE A 228 21.99 5.63 10.31
N GLY A 229 20.79 5.25 10.73
CA GLY A 229 19.59 5.42 9.92
C GLY A 229 19.48 6.86 9.48
N ALA A 230 19.65 7.10 8.19
CA ALA A 230 19.32 8.39 7.60
C ALA A 230 17.80 8.50 7.53
N LEU A 231 17.24 9.32 8.42
CA LEU A 231 15.93 9.90 8.26
C LEU A 231 15.99 10.81 7.02
N GLN A 232 15.33 10.42 5.94
CA GLN A 232 14.96 11.36 4.87
C GLN A 232 13.56 11.89 5.19
N MET A 233 13.54 13.21 5.38
CA MET A 233 12.31 13.99 5.42
C MET A 233 11.78 14.19 4.00
#